data_c1da4c02b7c35434accc0c0280535751
#
_entry.id   c1da4c02b7c35434accc0c0280535751
#
_cell.length_a   1.000
_cell.length_b   1.000
_cell.length_c   1.000
_cell.angle_alpha   90.00
_cell.angle_beta   90.00
_cell.angle_gamma   90.00
#
_symmetry.space_group_name_H-M   'P 1'
#
loop_
_entity.id
_entity.type
_entity.pdbx_description
1 polymer ?
#
loop_
_entity_poly.entity_id
_entity_poly.type
_entity_poly.pdbx_seq_one_letter_code
_entity_poly.pdbx_strand_id
1 'polypeptide(L)'
;IADAGGGEIHIAAAWVRSHPNDFGMVAHELTHLVQRYPRTRGGWLVEGIADYVRLRHFEPALPRPRIDFARAKYTDAYKTTASFLIWLEDKHGADLTQKLSNSLRSGNYTDARFKELTGKELPALWDDFAASAQ
;
A
#
# COMPACT_ATOMS: atom_id res chain seq x y z
N ILE A 1 -13.79 -7.17 8.87
CA ILE A 1 -14.04 -7.78 7.55
C ILE A 1 -13.12 -8.97 7.37
N ALA A 2 -11.82 -8.75 7.37
CA ALA A 2 -10.81 -9.79 7.33
C ALA A 2 -9.57 -9.38 8.14
N ASP A 3 -8.77 -10.34 8.52
CA ASP A 3 -7.45 -10.15 9.13
C ASP A 3 -6.55 -11.33 8.83
N ALA A 4 -5.24 -11.12 8.90
CA ALA A 4 -4.23 -12.14 8.69
C ALA A 4 -3.22 -12.16 9.84
N GLY A 5 -2.89 -13.37 10.31
CA GLY A 5 -1.90 -13.56 11.37
C GLY A 5 -1.68 -15.04 11.67
N GLY A 6 -0.52 -15.36 12.26
CA GLY A 6 -0.23 -16.74 12.67
C GLY A 6 -0.20 -17.77 11.52
N GLY A 7 -0.11 -17.33 10.27
CA GLY A 7 -0.20 -18.20 9.08
C GLY A 7 -1.62 -18.45 8.60
N GLU A 8 -2.60 -17.77 9.15
CA GLU A 8 -4.03 -17.93 8.84
C GLU A 8 -4.64 -16.60 8.37
N ILE A 9 -5.70 -16.71 7.58
CA ILE A 9 -6.55 -15.59 7.19
C ILE A 9 -7.96 -15.85 7.71
N HIS A 10 -8.50 -14.91 8.47
CA HIS A 10 -9.86 -14.96 8.96
C HIS A 10 -10.72 -13.99 8.17
N ILE A 11 -11.83 -14.47 7.63
CA ILE A 11 -12.76 -13.67 6.86
C ILE A 11 -14.16 -13.77 7.46
N ALA A 12 -14.79 -12.62 7.72
CA ALA A 12 -16.15 -12.57 8.22
C ALA A 12 -17.12 -13.20 7.20
N ALA A 13 -17.81 -14.26 7.60
CA ALA A 13 -18.77 -14.95 6.73
C ALA A 13 -19.87 -14.03 6.20
N ALA A 14 -20.27 -13.02 6.98
CA ALA A 14 -21.23 -12.01 6.53
C ALA A 14 -20.71 -11.20 5.36
N TRP A 15 -19.40 -10.86 5.36
CA TRP A 15 -18.77 -10.16 4.25
C TRP A 15 -18.77 -11.02 2.98
N VAL A 16 -18.36 -12.27 3.08
CA VAL A 16 -18.33 -13.21 1.93
C VAL A 16 -19.71 -13.36 1.32
N ARG A 17 -20.75 -13.47 2.15
CA ARG A 17 -22.14 -13.58 1.65
C ARG A 17 -22.62 -12.32 0.93
N SER A 18 -22.22 -11.14 1.38
CA SER A 18 -22.65 -9.86 0.76
C SER A 18 -21.73 -9.41 -0.39
N HIS A 19 -20.49 -9.93 -0.44
CA HIS A 19 -19.48 -9.56 -1.44
C HIS A 19 -18.78 -10.82 -1.99
N PRO A 20 -19.53 -11.74 -2.65
CA PRO A 20 -19.00 -13.05 -3.04
C PRO A 20 -17.85 -12.99 -4.05
N ASN A 21 -17.66 -11.85 -4.71
CA ASN A 21 -16.62 -11.64 -5.72
C ASN A 21 -15.47 -10.74 -5.24
N ASP A 22 -15.40 -10.38 -3.95
CA ASP A 22 -14.31 -9.57 -3.41
C ASP A 22 -13.07 -10.43 -3.12
N PHE A 23 -12.48 -10.99 -4.16
CA PHE A 23 -11.23 -11.74 -4.06
C PHE A 23 -10.03 -10.84 -3.79
N GLY A 24 -10.13 -9.55 -4.08
CA GLY A 24 -9.07 -8.58 -3.80
C GLY A 24 -8.78 -8.44 -2.31
N MET A 25 -9.78 -8.61 -1.46
CA MET A 25 -9.59 -8.68 -0.01
C MET A 25 -8.67 -9.86 0.36
N VAL A 26 -8.85 -11.02 -0.26
CA VAL A 26 -8.00 -12.19 -0.01
C VAL A 26 -6.55 -11.92 -0.44
N ALA A 27 -6.36 -11.26 -1.58
CA ALA A 27 -5.02 -10.86 -2.04
C ALA A 27 -4.34 -9.88 -1.08
N HIS A 28 -5.10 -8.94 -0.50
CA HIS A 28 -4.63 -8.03 0.55
C HIS A 28 -4.13 -8.81 1.78
N GLU A 29 -4.96 -9.70 2.33
CA GLU A 29 -4.62 -10.48 3.53
C GLU A 29 -3.46 -11.47 3.28
N LEU A 30 -3.41 -12.10 2.10
CA LEU A 30 -2.28 -12.94 1.70
C LEU A 30 -0.97 -12.14 1.67
N THR A 31 -1.02 -10.88 1.26
CA THR A 31 0.15 -10.01 1.27
C THR A 31 0.69 -9.85 2.68
N HIS A 32 -0.16 -9.66 3.68
CA HIS A 32 0.27 -9.57 5.08
C HIS A 32 1.00 -10.83 5.55
N LEU A 33 0.54 -12.03 5.17
CA LEU A 33 1.23 -13.28 5.50
C LEU A 33 2.64 -13.36 4.89
N VAL A 34 2.82 -12.83 3.69
CA VAL A 34 4.12 -12.82 2.98
C VAL A 34 5.04 -11.71 3.50
N GLN A 35 4.51 -10.58 3.90
CA GLN A 35 5.26 -9.41 4.37
C GLN A 35 6.20 -9.76 5.52
N ARG A 36 5.71 -10.45 6.55
CA ARG A 36 6.50 -10.88 7.73
C ARG A 36 7.39 -9.77 8.29
N TYR A 37 6.85 -8.56 8.34
CA TYR A 37 7.60 -7.42 8.87
C TYR A 37 7.71 -7.55 10.39
N PRO A 38 8.89 -7.28 10.98
CA PRO A 38 8.99 -7.10 12.41
C PRO A 38 8.12 -5.89 12.83
N ARG A 39 7.82 -5.77 14.11
CA ARG A 39 7.12 -4.57 14.63
C ARG A 39 7.88 -3.33 14.18
N THR A 40 7.26 -2.53 13.34
CA THR A 40 7.89 -1.38 12.74
C THR A 40 7.02 -0.13 12.91
N ARG A 41 7.67 1.01 12.79
CA ARG A 41 7.00 2.28 12.54
C ARG A 41 6.55 2.27 11.07
N GLY A 42 5.39 2.84 10.76
CA GLY A 42 4.92 2.91 9.38
C GLY A 42 3.84 1.89 9.04
N GLY A 43 2.94 1.60 9.98
CA GLY A 43 1.78 0.74 9.73
C GLY A 43 0.94 1.18 8.53
N TRP A 44 0.88 2.48 8.25
CA TRP A 44 0.24 3.03 7.06
C TRP A 44 0.83 2.46 5.76
N LEU A 45 2.16 2.29 5.72
CA LEU A 45 2.87 1.77 4.56
C LEU A 45 2.65 0.25 4.42
N VAL A 46 2.57 -0.48 5.53
CA VAL A 46 2.27 -1.92 5.56
C VAL A 46 0.92 -2.20 4.89
N GLU A 47 -0.12 -1.49 5.30
CA GLU A 47 -1.46 -1.56 4.70
C GLU A 47 -1.47 -1.06 3.26
N GLY A 48 -0.74 0.02 2.99
CA GLY A 48 -0.61 0.57 1.65
C GLY A 48 0.05 -0.39 0.67
N ILE A 49 1.07 -1.14 1.09
CA ILE A 49 1.71 -2.16 0.25
C ILE A 49 0.75 -3.33 0.00
N ALA A 50 -0.06 -3.74 0.97
CA ALA A 50 -1.05 -4.79 0.77
C ALA A 50 -2.08 -4.41 -0.29
N ASP A 51 -2.62 -3.20 -0.22
CA ASP A 51 -3.52 -2.69 -1.27
C ASP A 51 -2.81 -2.37 -2.59
N TYR A 52 -1.52 -1.98 -2.56
CA TYR A 52 -0.72 -1.85 -3.77
C TYR A 52 -0.63 -3.18 -4.54
N VAL A 53 -0.35 -4.29 -3.85
CA VAL A 53 -0.34 -5.63 -4.46
C VAL A 53 -1.71 -5.95 -5.07
N ARG A 54 -2.78 -5.68 -4.33
CA ARG A 54 -4.14 -5.83 -4.82
C ARG A 54 -4.37 -5.03 -6.11
N LEU A 55 -4.13 -3.71 -6.08
CA LEU A 55 -4.48 -2.81 -7.19
C LEU A 55 -3.52 -2.90 -8.39
N ARG A 56 -2.24 -3.17 -8.17
CA ARG A 56 -1.24 -3.21 -9.23
C ARG A 56 -1.15 -4.57 -9.91
N HIS A 57 -1.26 -5.65 -9.14
CA HIS A 57 -0.95 -7.00 -9.61
C HIS A 57 -2.17 -7.92 -9.67
N PHE A 58 -3.10 -7.82 -8.74
CA PHE A 58 -4.25 -8.73 -8.67
C PHE A 58 -5.47 -8.19 -9.44
N GLU A 59 -5.80 -6.93 -9.28
CA GLU A 59 -6.95 -6.27 -9.91
C GLU A 59 -6.53 -5.05 -10.75
N PRO A 60 -5.58 -5.18 -11.71
CA PRO A 60 -5.02 -4.02 -12.42
C PRO A 60 -6.04 -3.32 -13.34
N ALA A 61 -7.13 -4.01 -13.70
CA ALA A 61 -8.20 -3.45 -14.54
C ALA A 61 -9.20 -2.59 -13.76
N LEU A 62 -9.18 -2.63 -12.43
CA LEU A 62 -10.07 -1.77 -11.64
C LEU A 62 -9.69 -0.30 -11.77
N PRO A 63 -10.69 0.60 -11.83
CA PRO A 63 -10.43 2.03 -11.83
C PRO A 63 -9.69 2.45 -10.56
N ARG A 64 -8.76 3.38 -10.70
CA ARG A 64 -8.03 3.94 -9.54
C ARG A 64 -9.00 4.65 -8.60
N PRO A 65 -8.80 4.53 -7.28
CA PRO A 65 -9.61 5.24 -6.31
C PRO A 65 -9.54 6.76 -6.52
N ARG A 66 -10.67 7.42 -6.37
CA ARG A 66 -10.66 8.88 -6.29
C ARG A 66 -10.14 9.30 -4.93
N ILE A 67 -9.19 10.25 -4.93
CA ILE A 67 -8.57 10.80 -3.73
C ILE A 67 -8.98 12.26 -3.59
N ASP A 68 -9.55 12.61 -2.44
CA ASP A 68 -9.80 14.00 -2.07
C ASP A 68 -8.51 14.57 -1.45
N PHE A 69 -7.64 15.12 -2.26
CA PHE A 69 -6.35 15.66 -1.82
C PHE A 69 -6.45 16.85 -0.84
N ALA A 70 -7.61 17.49 -0.73
CA ALA A 70 -7.82 18.52 0.29
C ALA A 70 -7.83 17.94 1.71
N ARG A 71 -8.12 16.65 1.86
CA ARG A 71 -8.23 15.95 3.14
C ARG A 71 -7.26 14.80 3.31
N ALA A 72 -6.91 14.15 2.21
CA ALA A 72 -6.09 12.95 2.21
C ALA A 72 -4.63 13.23 2.60
N LYS A 73 -4.02 12.23 3.21
CA LYS A 73 -2.60 12.21 3.57
C LYS A 73 -1.97 10.91 3.06
N TYR A 74 -0.68 10.92 2.79
CA TYR A 74 0.03 9.68 2.44
C TYR A 74 -0.06 8.61 3.53
N THR A 75 -0.31 9.01 4.78
CA THR A 75 -0.47 8.11 5.93
C THR A 75 -1.88 7.55 6.11
N ASP A 76 -2.82 7.80 5.21
CA ASP A 76 -4.18 7.29 5.31
C ASP A 76 -4.29 5.79 5.05
N ALA A 77 -3.17 5.16 4.67
CA ALA A 77 -3.07 3.73 4.41
C ALA A 77 -3.92 3.24 3.21
N TYR A 78 -4.07 1.96 3.08
CA TYR A 78 -4.96 1.29 2.11
C TYR A 78 -4.85 1.87 0.70
N LYS A 79 -5.98 2.09 0.03
CA LYS A 79 -6.06 2.53 -1.37
C LYS A 79 -5.41 3.88 -1.64
N THR A 80 -5.43 4.79 -0.67
CA THR A 80 -4.78 6.10 -0.78
C THR A 80 -3.27 5.94 -0.90
N THR A 81 -2.66 5.23 0.03
CA THR A 81 -1.23 4.93 0.02
C THR A 81 -0.85 4.05 -1.19
N ALA A 82 -1.66 3.05 -1.52
CA ALA A 82 -1.44 2.20 -2.68
C ALA A 82 -1.38 3.00 -3.99
N SER A 83 -2.30 3.93 -4.19
CA SER A 83 -2.32 4.82 -5.35
C SER A 83 -1.08 5.70 -5.42
N PHE A 84 -0.63 6.20 -4.28
CA PHE A 84 0.61 6.96 -4.16
C PHE A 84 1.85 6.11 -4.52
N LEU A 85 1.94 4.88 -4.03
CA LEU A 85 3.03 3.96 -4.36
C LEU A 85 3.08 3.63 -5.84
N ILE A 86 1.93 3.40 -6.48
CA ILE A 86 1.86 3.15 -7.92
C ILE A 86 2.36 4.36 -8.70
N TRP A 87 1.93 5.57 -8.32
CA TRP A 87 2.39 6.80 -8.94
C TRP A 87 3.91 6.99 -8.77
N LEU A 88 4.44 6.71 -7.58
CA LEU A 88 5.88 6.78 -7.31
C LEU A 88 6.68 5.83 -8.20
N GLU A 89 6.22 4.59 -8.40
CA GLU A 89 6.90 3.65 -9.29
C GLU A 89 6.90 4.12 -10.75
N ASP A 90 5.77 4.65 -11.22
CA ASP A 90 5.66 5.16 -12.58
C ASP A 90 6.60 6.36 -12.82
N LYS A 91 6.97 7.11 -11.77
CA LYS A 91 7.86 8.29 -11.84
C LYS A 91 9.31 8.00 -11.49
N HIS A 92 9.59 7.09 -10.56
CA HIS A 92 10.92 6.93 -9.96
C HIS A 92 11.53 5.54 -10.13
N GLY A 93 10.78 4.57 -10.63
CA GLY A 93 11.27 3.22 -10.92
C GLY A 93 10.40 2.10 -10.39
N ALA A 94 10.25 1.06 -11.20
CA ALA A 94 9.33 -0.06 -10.96
C ALA A 94 9.67 -0.93 -9.74
N ASP A 95 10.86 -0.80 -9.17
CA ASP A 95 11.32 -1.55 -8.00
C ASP A 95 11.20 -0.77 -6.67
N LEU A 96 10.63 0.44 -6.70
CA LEU A 96 10.57 1.32 -5.54
C LEU A 96 9.81 0.69 -4.37
N THR A 97 8.62 0.16 -4.60
CA THR A 97 7.81 -0.48 -3.56
C THR A 97 8.50 -1.72 -3.00
N GLN A 98 9.18 -2.51 -3.85
CA GLN A 98 9.98 -3.65 -3.40
C GLN A 98 11.12 -3.22 -2.47
N LYS A 99 11.80 -2.12 -2.77
CA LYS A 99 12.86 -1.57 -1.93
C LYS A 99 12.35 -1.07 -0.59
N LEU A 100 11.18 -0.45 -0.56
CA LEU A 100 10.49 -0.06 0.68
C LEU A 100 10.11 -1.30 1.51
N SER A 101 9.54 -2.33 0.87
CA SER A 101 9.21 -3.60 1.51
C SER A 101 10.45 -4.28 2.13
N ASN A 102 11.57 -4.27 1.42
CA ASN A 102 12.83 -4.82 1.94
C ASN A 102 13.32 -4.06 3.18
N SER A 103 13.16 -2.74 3.21
CA SER A 103 13.50 -1.92 4.38
C SER A 103 12.62 -2.24 5.59
N LEU A 104 11.32 -2.43 5.37
CA LEU A 104 10.38 -2.87 6.41
C LEU A 104 10.74 -4.26 6.94
N ARG A 105 11.06 -5.20 6.06
CA ARG A 105 11.43 -6.57 6.43
C ARG A 105 12.72 -6.63 7.23
N SER A 106 13.69 -5.79 6.91
CA SER A 106 14.96 -5.67 7.64
C SER A 106 14.83 -4.92 8.98
N GLY A 107 13.68 -4.30 9.27
CA GLY A 107 13.48 -3.46 10.44
C GLY A 107 14.18 -2.09 10.38
N ASN A 108 14.70 -1.69 9.22
CA ASN A 108 15.48 -0.46 9.00
C ASN A 108 14.66 0.69 8.40
N TYR A 109 13.36 0.49 8.19
CA TYR A 109 12.53 1.50 7.57
C TYR A 109 12.44 2.78 8.41
N THR A 110 12.70 3.91 7.74
CA THR A 110 12.32 5.26 8.17
C THR A 110 11.78 6.01 6.95
N ASP A 111 11.07 7.12 7.16
CA ASP A 111 10.56 7.96 6.07
C ASP A 111 11.68 8.54 5.19
N ALA A 112 12.90 8.69 5.72
CA ALA A 112 14.08 9.08 4.96
C ALA A 112 14.39 8.14 3.79
N ARG A 113 13.89 6.90 3.83
CA ARG A 113 14.06 5.94 2.73
C ARG A 113 13.49 6.43 1.41
N PHE A 114 12.41 7.19 1.46
CA PHE A 114 11.84 7.81 0.24
C PHE A 114 12.83 8.77 -0.41
N LYS A 115 13.52 9.61 0.38
CA LYS A 115 14.54 10.51 -0.14
C LYS A 115 15.73 9.77 -0.73
N GLU A 116 16.17 8.70 -0.09
CA GLU A 116 17.26 7.87 -0.62
C GLU A 116 16.90 7.25 -2.00
N LEU A 117 15.65 6.85 -2.18
CA LEU A 117 15.18 6.20 -3.41
C LEU A 117 14.82 7.18 -4.52
N THR A 118 14.38 8.39 -4.20
CA THR A 118 13.79 9.33 -5.17
C THR A 118 14.51 10.67 -5.27
N GLY A 119 15.36 11.00 -4.29
CA GLY A 119 15.98 12.31 -4.18
C GLY A 119 15.10 13.38 -3.50
N LYS A 120 13.84 13.07 -3.18
CA LYS A 120 12.88 14.00 -2.56
C LYS A 120 12.36 13.49 -1.22
N GLU A 121 12.10 14.40 -0.30
CA GLU A 121 11.45 14.10 0.98
C GLU A 121 10.01 13.61 0.75
N LEU A 122 9.52 12.73 1.63
CA LEU A 122 8.20 12.11 1.54
C LEU A 122 7.04 13.14 1.44
N PRO A 123 6.98 14.22 2.23
CA PRO A 123 5.94 15.23 2.06
C PRO A 123 5.95 15.90 0.69
N ALA A 124 7.14 16.19 0.14
CA ALA A 124 7.26 16.80 -1.19
C ALA A 124 6.81 15.85 -2.31
N LEU A 125 7.06 14.55 -2.17
CA LEU A 125 6.54 13.54 -3.10
C LEU A 125 5.01 13.47 -3.07
N TRP A 126 4.41 13.60 -1.89
CA TRP A 126 2.96 13.66 -1.78
C TRP A 126 2.36 14.90 -2.45
N ASP A 127 3.00 16.05 -2.28
CA ASP A 127 2.58 17.30 -2.94
C ASP A 127 2.68 17.19 -4.47
N ASP A 128 3.74 16.57 -4.99
CA ASP A 128 3.90 16.28 -6.42
C ASP A 128 2.78 15.34 -6.93
N PHE A 129 2.43 14.33 -6.15
CA PHE A 129 1.34 13.42 -6.49
C PHE A 129 0.00 14.15 -6.54
N ALA A 130 -0.30 14.96 -5.54
CA ALA A 130 -1.52 15.76 -5.50
C ALA A 130 -1.60 16.72 -6.70
N ALA A 131 -0.49 17.38 -7.04
CA ALA A 131 -0.41 18.26 -8.20
C ALA A 131 -0.63 17.53 -9.53
N SER A 132 -0.18 16.27 -9.65
CA SER A 132 -0.32 15.45 -10.86
C SER A 132 -1.75 15.05 -11.17
N ALA A 133 -2.64 15.11 -10.17
CA ALA A 133 -4.05 14.71 -10.27
C ALA A 133 -5.00 15.87 -10.66
N GLN A 134 -4.45 17.06 -10.81
CA GLN A 134 -5.21 18.28 -11.19
C GLN A 134 -5.24 18.50 -12.70
#